data_fa0915278204e23dfc8f8241a1d4d99b
#
_entry.id   fa0915278204e23dfc8f8241a1d4d99b
#
_cell.length_a   1.000
_cell.length_b   1.000
_cell.length_c   1.000
_cell.angle_alpha   90.00
_cell.angle_beta   90.00
_cell.angle_gamma   90.00
#
_symmetry.space_group_name_H-M   'P 1'
#
loop_
_entity.id
_entity.type
_entity.pdbx_description
1 polymer ?
#
loop_
_entity_poly.entity_id
_entity_poly.type
_entity_poly.pdbx_seq_one_letter_code
_entity_poly.pdbx_strand_id
1 'polypeptide(L)'
;MTISDKLKVLAFSDTHGRDLRKLVEQAEKEGVTHVFACGDWSMMDNVPRYLVSQFTKKGMKFFIQAGNHETLATTNSIAEEYGVKHLHGDGVVYDNVGFFGAGGTTQIGPHTTLDEDELFALLRQGFEKVRDAKKKVMLVHEHPAGTLFEMDRFPGSKAIRRAIEEFKPDLVVCGHIHEAAGMEDKLGNTRIVNVAKHGKILDI
;
A
#
# COMPACT_ATOMS: atom_id res chain seq x y z
N MET A 1 21.85 -2.34 24.71
CA MET A 1 21.11 -2.98 23.60
C MET A 1 20.61 -1.86 22.71
N THR A 2 21.25 -1.60 21.59
CA THR A 2 20.74 -0.69 20.57
C THR A 2 19.53 -1.35 19.93
N ILE A 3 18.33 -0.90 20.31
CA ILE A 3 17.08 -1.25 19.63
C ILE A 3 17.27 -0.73 18.20
N SER A 4 17.19 -1.63 17.25
CA SER A 4 17.20 -1.27 15.83
C SER A 4 16.08 -0.26 15.60
N ASP A 5 16.42 1.00 15.25
CA ASP A 5 15.47 2.07 14.90
C ASP A 5 14.73 1.79 13.56
N LYS A 6 14.80 0.55 13.07
CA LYS A 6 14.17 0.16 11.80
C LYS A 6 12.79 -0.45 12.07
N LEU A 7 11.79 0.21 11.52
CA LEU A 7 10.43 -0.30 11.49
C LEU A 7 10.34 -1.46 10.49
N LYS A 8 9.96 -2.66 10.95
CA LYS A 8 9.81 -3.82 10.09
C LYS A 8 8.33 -3.99 9.71
N VAL A 9 8.06 -4.00 8.43
CA VAL A 9 6.70 -4.05 7.88
C VAL A 9 6.53 -5.22 6.92
N LEU A 10 5.36 -5.84 6.91
CA LEU A 10 4.90 -6.71 5.84
C LEU A 10 3.99 -5.91 4.92
N ALA A 11 4.30 -5.86 3.64
CA ALA A 11 3.43 -5.29 2.63
C ALA A 11 2.97 -6.37 1.64
N PHE A 12 1.70 -6.37 1.28
CA PHE A 12 1.15 -7.27 0.27
C PHE A 12 0.04 -6.60 -0.55
N SER A 13 -0.17 -7.11 -1.74
CA SER A 13 -1.20 -6.70 -2.69
C SER A 13 -1.61 -7.87 -3.57
N ASP A 14 -2.73 -7.77 -4.30
CA ASP A 14 -3.14 -8.71 -5.34
C ASP A 14 -3.24 -10.16 -4.86
N THR A 15 -3.72 -10.33 -3.65
CA THR A 15 -3.94 -11.66 -3.08
C THR A 15 -5.25 -12.29 -3.55
N HIS A 16 -6.22 -11.47 -4.02
CA HIS A 16 -7.50 -11.92 -4.59
C HIS A 16 -8.18 -13.01 -3.78
N GLY A 17 -8.26 -12.82 -2.45
CA GLY A 17 -8.90 -13.77 -1.55
C GLY A 17 -8.08 -15.00 -1.19
N ARG A 18 -6.81 -15.07 -1.54
CA ARG A 18 -5.92 -16.18 -1.17
C ARG A 18 -5.70 -16.26 0.34
N ASP A 19 -5.37 -17.45 0.79
CA ASP A 19 -4.99 -17.71 2.18
C ASP A 19 -3.68 -17.01 2.55
N LEU A 20 -3.71 -16.21 3.63
CA LEU A 20 -2.57 -15.41 4.09
C LEU A 20 -1.82 -16.03 5.28
N ARG A 21 -2.16 -17.27 5.71
CA ARG A 21 -1.53 -17.90 6.89
C ARG A 21 -0.01 -17.93 6.81
N LYS A 22 0.56 -18.21 5.65
CA LYS A 22 2.02 -18.19 5.45
C LYS A 22 2.63 -16.80 5.65
N LEU A 23 1.93 -15.74 5.20
CA LEU A 23 2.37 -14.36 5.43
C LEU A 23 2.30 -13.97 6.91
N VAL A 24 1.25 -14.44 7.61
CA VAL A 24 1.11 -14.23 9.06
C VAL A 24 2.25 -14.90 9.82
N GLU A 25 2.54 -16.18 9.54
CA GLU A 25 3.63 -16.93 10.16
C GLU A 25 4.98 -16.28 9.90
N GLN A 26 5.22 -15.82 8.67
CA GLN A 26 6.44 -15.11 8.30
C GLN A 26 6.56 -13.78 9.04
N ALA A 27 5.47 -13.00 9.11
CA ALA A 27 5.44 -11.73 9.82
C ALA A 27 5.77 -11.89 11.31
N GLU A 28 5.21 -12.91 11.97
CA GLU A 28 5.55 -13.21 13.37
C GLU A 28 7.01 -13.58 13.55
N LYS A 29 7.51 -14.52 12.74
CA LYS A 29 8.90 -14.98 12.79
C LYS A 29 9.90 -13.83 12.61
N GLU A 30 9.58 -12.89 11.74
CA GLU A 30 10.44 -11.75 11.41
C GLU A 30 10.26 -10.55 12.35
N GLY A 31 9.32 -10.60 13.29
CA GLY A 31 9.04 -9.50 14.23
C GLY A 31 8.43 -8.27 13.55
N VAL A 32 7.56 -8.49 12.57
CA VAL A 32 6.81 -7.43 11.88
C VAL A 32 5.88 -6.73 12.86
N THR A 33 5.88 -5.40 12.83
CA THR A 33 5.00 -4.56 13.67
C THR A 33 3.87 -3.89 12.92
N HIS A 34 4.02 -3.72 11.61
CA HIS A 34 3.04 -3.07 10.74
C HIS A 34 2.76 -3.91 9.49
N VAL A 35 1.53 -3.87 9.02
CA VAL A 35 1.08 -4.60 7.82
C VAL A 35 0.39 -3.63 6.87
N PHE A 36 0.74 -3.69 5.60
CA PHE A 36 0.16 -2.89 4.53
C PHE A 36 -0.55 -3.80 3.52
N ALA A 37 -1.87 -3.69 3.43
CA ALA A 37 -2.68 -4.30 2.39
C ALA A 37 -2.94 -3.25 1.29
N CYS A 38 -2.16 -3.31 0.21
CA CYS A 38 -2.09 -2.30 -0.83
C CYS A 38 -3.04 -2.60 -2.01
N GLY A 39 -4.27 -3.01 -1.73
CA GLY A 39 -5.31 -3.24 -2.73
C GLY A 39 -5.35 -4.66 -3.29
N ASP A 40 -6.46 -4.97 -3.97
CA ASP A 40 -6.76 -6.27 -4.58
C ASP A 40 -6.56 -7.47 -3.62
N TRP A 41 -6.89 -7.23 -2.34
CA TRP A 41 -6.90 -8.27 -1.30
C TRP A 41 -8.16 -9.13 -1.34
N SER A 42 -9.21 -8.69 -2.04
CA SER A 42 -10.43 -9.43 -2.33
C SER A 42 -10.58 -9.76 -3.82
N MET A 43 -11.64 -10.47 -4.16
CA MET A 43 -12.09 -10.63 -5.54
C MET A 43 -13.51 -10.08 -5.64
N MET A 44 -13.69 -8.91 -6.30
CA MET A 44 -14.99 -8.28 -6.49
C MET A 44 -15.76 -8.09 -5.17
N ASP A 45 -15.13 -7.43 -4.19
CA ASP A 45 -15.67 -7.23 -2.84
C ASP A 45 -15.99 -8.51 -2.04
N ASN A 46 -15.57 -9.67 -2.51
CA ASN A 46 -15.67 -10.90 -1.72
C ASN A 46 -14.55 -10.95 -0.68
N VAL A 47 -14.80 -10.35 0.48
CA VAL A 47 -13.81 -10.15 1.53
C VAL A 47 -13.34 -11.47 2.12
N PRO A 48 -12.03 -11.76 2.14
CA PRO A 48 -11.52 -12.97 2.77
C PRO A 48 -11.79 -12.97 4.28
N ARG A 49 -12.35 -14.07 4.77
CA ARG A 49 -12.55 -14.25 6.20
C ARG A 49 -11.21 -14.12 6.93
N TYR A 50 -11.18 -13.31 7.99
CA TYR A 50 -9.99 -13.05 8.80
C TYR A 50 -8.89 -12.22 8.15
N LEU A 51 -9.13 -11.55 7.01
CA LEU A 51 -8.15 -10.70 6.33
C LEU A 51 -7.34 -9.84 7.31
N VAL A 52 -8.02 -9.08 8.15
CA VAL A 52 -7.41 -8.15 9.12
C VAL A 52 -7.10 -8.83 10.45
N SER A 53 -8.07 -9.59 10.99
CA SER A 53 -8.01 -10.09 12.36
C SER A 53 -6.86 -11.05 12.64
N GLN A 54 -6.36 -11.77 11.62
CA GLN A 54 -5.23 -12.67 11.79
C GLN A 54 -3.90 -11.96 12.07
N PHE A 55 -3.78 -10.66 11.71
CA PHE A 55 -2.63 -9.81 12.01
C PHE A 55 -2.86 -8.98 13.28
N THR A 56 -4.02 -8.35 13.41
CA THR A 56 -4.31 -7.47 14.55
C THR A 56 -4.37 -8.20 15.88
N LYS A 57 -4.86 -9.45 15.90
CA LYS A 57 -4.82 -10.32 17.09
C LYS A 57 -3.40 -10.64 17.59
N LYS A 58 -2.39 -10.43 16.75
CA LYS A 58 -0.97 -10.60 17.08
C LYS A 58 -0.29 -9.27 17.42
N GLY A 59 -1.07 -8.20 17.57
CA GLY A 59 -0.59 -6.87 17.94
C GLY A 59 -0.01 -6.05 16.80
N MET A 60 -0.10 -6.52 15.55
CA MET A 60 0.38 -5.78 14.40
C MET A 60 -0.60 -4.65 14.05
N LYS A 61 -0.08 -3.45 13.77
CA LYS A 61 -0.86 -2.35 13.20
C LYS A 61 -1.15 -2.65 11.74
N PHE A 62 -2.38 -2.39 11.30
CA PHE A 62 -2.82 -2.74 9.95
C PHE A 62 -3.29 -1.49 9.20
N PHE A 63 -2.80 -1.33 7.99
CA PHE A 63 -3.22 -0.31 7.03
C PHE A 63 -3.83 -1.00 5.83
N ILE A 64 -4.96 -0.47 5.37
CA ILE A 64 -5.68 -1.04 4.24
C ILE A 64 -5.95 0.02 3.19
N GLN A 65 -5.89 -0.38 1.92
CA GLN A 65 -6.33 0.41 0.78
C GLN A 65 -7.13 -0.46 -0.18
N ALA A 66 -8.05 0.17 -0.92
CA ALA A 66 -8.70 -0.48 -2.05
C ALA A 66 -7.71 -0.62 -3.21
N GLY A 67 -7.81 -1.72 -3.95
CA GLY A 67 -7.33 -1.78 -5.33
C GLY A 67 -8.49 -1.49 -6.29
N ASN A 68 -8.42 -2.01 -7.51
CA ASN A 68 -9.53 -1.91 -8.45
C ASN A 68 -10.57 -3.05 -8.30
N HIS A 69 -10.34 -4.02 -7.43
CA HIS A 69 -11.28 -5.09 -7.09
C HIS A 69 -12.12 -4.81 -5.83
N GLU A 70 -11.86 -3.75 -5.10
CA GLU A 70 -12.63 -3.33 -3.95
C GLU A 70 -13.32 -1.99 -4.19
N THR A 71 -14.53 -1.84 -3.63
CA THR A 71 -15.15 -0.53 -3.46
C THR A 71 -14.56 0.20 -2.25
N LEU A 72 -14.58 1.53 -2.29
CA LEU A 72 -14.22 2.34 -1.11
C LEU A 72 -15.16 2.08 0.06
N ALA A 73 -16.44 1.81 -0.21
CA ALA A 73 -17.43 1.50 0.81
C ALA A 73 -17.05 0.23 1.58
N THR A 74 -16.70 -0.85 0.88
CA THR A 74 -16.25 -2.11 1.50
C THR A 74 -14.97 -1.90 2.31
N THR A 75 -13.99 -1.17 1.75
CA THR A 75 -12.73 -0.90 2.44
C THR A 75 -12.93 -0.08 3.70
N ASN A 76 -13.79 0.95 3.66
CA ASN A 76 -14.15 1.76 4.82
C ASN A 76 -14.84 0.92 5.90
N SER A 77 -15.82 0.07 5.52
CA SER A 77 -16.53 -0.79 6.47
C SER A 77 -15.57 -1.72 7.22
N ILE A 78 -14.59 -2.30 6.52
CA ILE A 78 -13.55 -3.13 7.14
C ILE A 78 -12.66 -2.30 8.06
N ALA A 79 -12.24 -1.12 7.63
CA ALA A 79 -11.40 -0.26 8.45
C ALA A 79 -12.10 0.15 9.76
N GLU A 80 -13.39 0.46 9.70
CA GLU A 80 -14.23 0.77 10.86
C GLU A 80 -14.44 -0.45 11.76
N GLU A 81 -14.82 -1.61 11.19
CA GLU A 81 -15.07 -2.85 11.94
C GLU A 81 -13.86 -3.28 12.78
N TYR A 82 -12.65 -3.18 12.21
CA TYR A 82 -11.43 -3.62 12.88
C TYR A 82 -10.63 -2.50 13.53
N GLY A 83 -11.08 -1.24 13.44
CA GLY A 83 -10.36 -0.09 13.99
C GLY A 83 -8.99 0.12 13.36
N VAL A 84 -8.85 -0.20 12.07
CA VAL A 84 -7.58 -0.06 11.32
C VAL A 84 -7.61 1.16 10.41
N LYS A 85 -6.46 1.54 9.84
CA LYS A 85 -6.35 2.74 9.02
C LYS A 85 -6.56 2.45 7.55
N HIS A 86 -7.54 3.14 6.94
CA HIS A 86 -7.68 3.29 5.50
C HIS A 86 -6.98 4.60 5.09
N LEU A 87 -5.93 4.52 4.25
CA LEU A 87 -5.10 5.68 3.89
C LEU A 87 -5.51 6.36 2.58
N HIS A 88 -6.74 6.22 2.14
CA HIS A 88 -7.25 6.86 0.92
C HIS A 88 -7.46 8.37 1.13
N GLY A 89 -6.50 9.19 0.68
CA GLY A 89 -6.45 10.64 0.96
C GLY A 89 -6.16 10.95 2.42
N ASP A 90 -5.57 10.02 3.14
CA ASP A 90 -5.24 10.17 4.57
C ASP A 90 -3.75 9.89 4.82
N GLY A 91 -3.29 10.31 6.00
CA GLY A 91 -1.94 10.10 6.46
C GLY A 91 -1.84 10.02 7.97
N VAL A 92 -0.85 9.26 8.45
CA VAL A 92 -0.60 9.06 9.88
C VAL A 92 0.90 8.95 10.13
N VAL A 93 1.34 9.42 11.29
CA VAL A 93 2.74 9.33 11.71
C VAL A 93 2.88 8.35 12.86
N TYR A 94 3.79 7.39 12.73
CA TYR A 94 4.25 6.50 13.79
C TYR A 94 5.77 6.50 13.85
N ASP A 95 6.33 6.67 15.02
CA ASP A 95 7.79 6.61 15.27
C ASP A 95 8.61 7.47 14.27
N ASN A 96 8.15 8.70 14.00
CA ASN A 96 8.70 9.64 13.02
C ASN A 96 8.66 9.16 11.54
N VAL A 97 7.93 8.10 11.24
CA VAL A 97 7.63 7.66 9.88
C VAL A 97 6.20 8.06 9.52
N GLY A 98 6.05 8.83 8.46
CA GLY A 98 4.76 9.23 7.91
C GLY A 98 4.29 8.23 6.85
N PHE A 99 3.09 7.68 7.01
CA PHE A 99 2.42 6.81 6.06
C PHE A 99 1.26 7.55 5.44
N PHE A 100 1.18 7.62 4.13
CA PHE A 100 0.10 8.27 3.41
C PHE A 100 -0.18 7.56 2.09
N GLY A 101 -1.30 7.82 1.47
CA GLY A 101 -1.56 7.20 0.18
C GLY A 101 -2.98 7.36 -0.35
N ALA A 102 -3.24 6.64 -1.43
CA ALA A 102 -4.56 6.49 -2.03
C ALA A 102 -4.68 5.12 -2.70
N GLY A 103 -5.84 4.51 -2.61
CA GLY A 103 -6.15 3.25 -3.31
C GLY A 103 -6.80 3.48 -4.67
N GLY A 104 -7.05 2.40 -5.38
CA GLY A 104 -7.63 2.41 -6.73
C GLY A 104 -6.58 2.48 -7.84
N THR A 105 -7.07 2.57 -9.08
CA THR A 105 -6.27 2.69 -10.31
C THR A 105 -6.76 3.85 -11.16
N THR A 106 -5.89 4.36 -12.05
CA THR A 106 -6.26 5.38 -13.03
C THR A 106 -6.70 4.78 -14.36
N GLN A 107 -6.68 3.46 -14.46
CA GLN A 107 -6.97 2.74 -15.69
C GLN A 107 -8.29 1.97 -15.62
N ILE A 108 -8.24 0.68 -15.82
CA ILE A 108 -9.43 -0.18 -15.90
C ILE A 108 -9.58 -0.99 -14.62
N GLY A 109 -10.79 -1.02 -14.09
CA GLY A 109 -11.12 -1.87 -12.96
C GLY A 109 -12.62 -2.01 -12.77
N PRO A 110 -13.07 -3.06 -12.08
CA PRO A 110 -14.51 -3.25 -11.84
C PRO A 110 -15.08 -2.27 -10.81
N HIS A 111 -14.24 -1.67 -9.94
CA HIS A 111 -14.72 -0.82 -8.84
C HIS A 111 -13.98 0.50 -8.72
N THR A 112 -12.93 0.59 -7.87
CA THR A 112 -12.30 1.87 -7.56
C THR A 112 -11.37 2.33 -8.67
N THR A 113 -11.88 3.18 -9.55
CA THR A 113 -11.13 3.88 -10.59
C THR A 113 -11.23 5.38 -10.37
N LEU A 114 -10.13 6.09 -10.56
CA LEU A 114 -9.98 7.53 -10.34
C LEU A 114 -9.37 8.16 -11.58
N ASP A 115 -9.63 9.45 -11.83
CA ASP A 115 -8.79 10.16 -12.77
C ASP A 115 -7.45 10.58 -12.15
N GLU A 116 -6.49 10.97 -13.00
CA GLU A 116 -5.14 11.32 -12.54
C GLU A 116 -5.13 12.53 -11.59
N ASP A 117 -5.99 13.53 -11.82
CA ASP A 117 -6.07 14.73 -10.99
C ASP A 117 -6.71 14.41 -9.63
N GLU A 118 -7.73 13.56 -9.60
CA GLU A 118 -8.36 13.09 -8.37
C GLU A 118 -7.38 12.29 -7.52
N LEU A 119 -6.68 11.33 -8.13
CA LEU A 119 -5.65 10.54 -7.44
C LEU A 119 -4.55 11.43 -6.88
N PHE A 120 -4.06 12.40 -7.66
CA PHE A 120 -3.03 13.33 -7.19
C PHE A 120 -3.52 14.19 -6.02
N ALA A 121 -4.78 14.68 -6.06
CA ALA A 121 -5.38 15.47 -4.98
C ALA A 121 -5.45 14.66 -3.67
N LEU A 122 -5.86 13.40 -3.75
CA LEU A 122 -5.89 12.48 -2.59
C LEU A 122 -4.48 12.23 -2.02
N LEU A 123 -3.50 11.97 -2.87
CA LEU A 123 -2.11 11.78 -2.44
C LEU A 123 -1.56 13.03 -1.75
N ARG A 124 -1.86 14.23 -2.29
CA ARG A 124 -1.49 15.50 -1.66
C ARG A 124 -2.16 15.68 -0.30
N GLN A 125 -3.46 15.41 -0.21
CA GLN A 125 -4.20 15.50 1.06
C GLN A 125 -3.57 14.61 2.14
N GLY A 126 -3.23 13.36 1.81
CA GLY A 126 -2.54 12.46 2.72
C GLY A 126 -1.13 12.93 3.09
N PHE A 127 -0.36 13.43 2.11
CA PHE A 127 0.99 13.95 2.31
C PHE A 127 1.02 15.14 3.28
N GLU A 128 0.06 16.07 3.19
CA GLU A 128 0.01 17.23 4.09
C GLU A 128 -0.06 16.85 5.59
N LYS A 129 -0.66 15.69 5.89
CA LYS A 129 -0.74 15.19 7.27
C LYS A 129 0.58 14.60 7.78
N VAL A 130 1.51 14.28 6.89
CA VAL A 130 2.78 13.63 7.23
C VAL A 130 4.01 14.40 6.74
N ARG A 131 3.83 15.63 6.24
CA ARG A 131 4.90 16.41 5.58
C ARG A 131 6.15 16.56 6.45
N ASP A 132 5.97 16.73 7.77
CA ASP A 132 7.05 16.99 8.72
C ASP A 132 7.70 15.69 9.27
N ALA A 133 7.21 14.52 8.86
CA ALA A 133 7.81 13.25 9.25
C ALA A 133 9.21 13.11 8.68
N LYS A 134 10.12 12.51 9.47
CA LYS A 134 11.52 12.31 9.07
C LYS A 134 11.67 11.38 7.87
N LYS A 135 10.87 10.32 7.83
CA LYS A 135 10.75 9.40 6.69
C LYS A 135 9.30 9.39 6.21
N LYS A 136 9.09 9.17 4.94
CA LYS A 136 7.76 9.15 4.32
C LYS A 136 7.59 7.92 3.45
N VAL A 137 6.51 7.20 3.68
CA VAL A 137 6.14 5.99 2.92
C VAL A 137 4.80 6.27 2.24
N MET A 138 4.79 6.19 0.93
CA MET A 138 3.58 6.32 0.12
C MET A 138 3.05 4.93 -0.23
N LEU A 139 1.79 4.68 0.11
CA LEU A 139 1.09 3.42 -0.15
C LEU A 139 0.05 3.66 -1.24
N VAL A 140 0.18 2.94 -2.34
CA VAL A 140 -0.71 3.02 -3.50
C VAL A 140 -1.01 1.62 -4.01
N HIS A 141 -2.06 1.45 -4.82
CA HIS A 141 -2.30 0.17 -5.48
C HIS A 141 -1.59 0.11 -6.83
N GLU A 142 -1.83 1.10 -7.68
CA GLU A 142 -1.22 1.18 -9.01
C GLU A 142 0.26 1.60 -8.94
N HIS A 143 1.06 1.19 -9.91
CA HIS A 143 2.46 1.59 -10.02
C HIS A 143 2.62 2.98 -10.68
N PRO A 144 3.70 3.73 -10.39
CA PRO A 144 3.97 5.00 -11.05
C PRO A 144 4.42 4.81 -12.50
N ALA A 145 4.05 5.77 -13.36
CA ALA A 145 4.49 5.83 -14.73
C ALA A 145 6.02 5.98 -14.85
N GLY A 146 6.62 5.38 -15.87
CA GLY A 146 8.05 5.44 -16.17
C GLY A 146 8.89 4.54 -15.27
N THR A 147 8.33 3.46 -14.77
CA THR A 147 9.05 2.43 -13.99
C THR A 147 9.23 1.14 -14.79
N LEU A 148 10.13 0.27 -14.31
CA LEU A 148 10.33 -1.08 -14.86
C LEU A 148 9.10 -1.99 -14.74
N PHE A 149 8.04 -1.52 -14.08
CA PHE A 149 6.79 -2.28 -13.89
C PHE A 149 5.81 -2.05 -15.04
N GLU A 150 6.06 -1.08 -15.92
CA GLU A 150 5.19 -0.80 -17.05
C GLU A 150 5.09 -1.98 -18.02
N MET A 151 3.89 -2.16 -18.54
CA MET A 151 3.60 -3.08 -19.62
C MET A 151 2.85 -2.33 -20.73
N ASP A 152 2.89 -2.82 -21.97
CA ASP A 152 2.30 -2.16 -23.14
C ASP A 152 0.85 -1.67 -22.93
N ARG A 153 0.09 -2.37 -22.10
CA ARG A 153 -1.32 -2.03 -21.80
C ARG A 153 -1.52 -1.37 -20.42
N PHE A 154 -0.45 -1.22 -19.65
CA PHE A 154 -0.48 -0.70 -18.28
C PHE A 154 0.69 0.27 -18.09
N PRO A 155 0.55 1.52 -18.56
CA PRO A 155 1.66 2.49 -18.54
C PRO A 155 1.94 3.11 -17.17
N GLY A 156 1.20 2.72 -16.13
CA GLY A 156 1.32 3.30 -14.79
C GLY A 156 0.72 4.71 -14.68
N SER A 157 0.53 5.16 -13.44
CA SER A 157 -0.11 6.43 -13.14
C SER A 157 0.89 7.61 -13.19
N LYS A 158 0.51 8.63 -13.95
CA LYS A 158 1.24 9.92 -13.99
C LYS A 158 1.07 10.71 -12.69
N ALA A 159 -0.09 10.58 -12.03
CA ALA A 159 -0.35 11.20 -10.72
C ALA A 159 0.61 10.67 -9.65
N ILE A 160 0.80 9.34 -9.61
CA ILE A 160 1.73 8.73 -8.65
C ILE A 160 3.17 9.17 -8.96
N ARG A 161 3.57 9.19 -10.22
CA ARG A 161 4.87 9.71 -10.63
C ARG A 161 5.06 11.16 -10.20
N ARG A 162 4.10 12.02 -10.48
CA ARG A 162 4.11 13.43 -10.06
C ARG A 162 4.21 13.57 -8.54
N ALA A 163 3.47 12.76 -7.78
CA ALA A 163 3.54 12.75 -6.33
C ALA A 163 4.94 12.36 -5.81
N ILE A 164 5.61 11.41 -6.46
CA ILE A 164 7.00 11.06 -6.15
C ILE A 164 7.94 12.26 -6.38
N GLU A 165 7.80 12.93 -7.51
CA GLU A 165 8.65 14.08 -7.89
C GLU A 165 8.44 15.29 -6.96
N GLU A 166 7.19 15.57 -6.55
CA GLU A 166 6.85 16.71 -5.68
C GLU A 166 7.08 16.42 -4.19
N PHE A 167 6.63 15.26 -3.69
CA PHE A 167 6.62 14.94 -2.25
C PHE A 167 7.86 14.20 -1.78
N LYS A 168 8.61 13.58 -2.70
CA LYS A 168 9.86 12.87 -2.47
C LYS A 168 9.78 11.87 -1.30
N PRO A 169 8.82 10.92 -1.31
CA PRO A 169 8.78 9.87 -0.31
C PRO A 169 10.06 9.02 -0.37
N ASP A 170 10.47 8.46 0.77
CA ASP A 170 11.63 7.56 0.82
C ASP A 170 11.31 6.20 0.18
N LEU A 171 10.05 5.77 0.33
CA LEU A 171 9.56 4.48 -0.18
C LEU A 171 8.16 4.63 -0.76
N VAL A 172 7.93 3.98 -1.90
CA VAL A 172 6.61 3.73 -2.47
C VAL A 172 6.36 2.23 -2.48
N VAL A 173 5.22 1.81 -1.97
CA VAL A 173 4.75 0.42 -2.04
C VAL A 173 3.55 0.39 -2.96
N CYS A 174 3.61 -0.46 -3.97
CA CYS A 174 2.53 -0.64 -4.95
C CYS A 174 2.29 -2.12 -5.27
N GLY A 175 1.29 -2.40 -6.08
CA GLY A 175 0.94 -3.73 -6.58
C GLY A 175 0.47 -3.67 -8.03
N HIS A 176 -0.73 -4.20 -8.28
CA HIS A 176 -1.48 -4.17 -9.54
C HIS A 176 -0.83 -4.99 -10.67
N ILE A 177 0.43 -4.79 -10.98
CA ILE A 177 1.11 -5.52 -12.06
C ILE A 177 1.69 -6.82 -11.50
N HIS A 178 0.99 -7.90 -11.77
CA HIS A 178 1.31 -9.24 -11.26
C HIS A 178 2.64 -9.79 -11.78
N GLU A 179 3.03 -9.41 -12.99
CA GLU A 179 4.27 -9.80 -13.64
C GLU A 179 5.48 -9.13 -13.01
N ALA A 180 5.29 -7.97 -12.38
CA ALA A 180 6.32 -7.25 -11.65
C ALA A 180 6.41 -7.63 -10.15
N ALA A 181 5.73 -8.71 -9.73
CA ALA A 181 5.71 -9.14 -8.33
C ALA A 181 7.11 -9.31 -7.75
N GLY A 182 7.39 -8.59 -6.65
CA GLY A 182 8.69 -8.60 -5.96
C GLY A 182 9.77 -7.72 -6.58
N MET A 183 9.53 -7.13 -7.76
CA MET A 183 10.48 -6.21 -8.40
C MET A 183 10.61 -4.90 -7.62
N GLU A 184 11.76 -4.29 -7.76
CA GLU A 184 12.06 -2.97 -7.20
C GLU A 184 12.60 -2.05 -8.29
N ASP A 185 12.30 -0.76 -8.15
CA ASP A 185 12.80 0.29 -9.01
C ASP A 185 13.11 1.55 -8.20
N LYS A 186 13.61 2.59 -8.85
CA LYS A 186 13.96 3.85 -8.20
C LYS A 186 13.67 5.04 -9.11
N LEU A 187 12.91 6.00 -8.62
CA LEU A 187 12.73 7.32 -9.24
C LEU A 187 13.39 8.40 -8.39
N GLY A 188 14.47 8.99 -8.89
CA GLY A 188 15.30 9.89 -8.10
C GLY A 188 15.85 9.17 -6.85
N ASN A 189 15.51 9.64 -5.65
CA ASN A 189 15.90 9.02 -4.39
C ASN A 189 14.83 8.09 -3.80
N THR A 190 13.64 8.06 -4.39
CA THR A 190 12.52 7.23 -3.93
C THR A 190 12.71 5.79 -4.36
N ARG A 191 12.75 4.85 -3.41
CA ARG A 191 12.67 3.40 -3.67
C ARG A 191 11.22 3.03 -3.95
N ILE A 192 10.99 2.18 -4.95
CA ILE A 192 9.66 1.70 -5.33
C ILE A 192 9.65 0.18 -5.30
N VAL A 193 8.65 -0.41 -4.65
CA VAL A 193 8.56 -1.87 -4.47
C VAL A 193 7.17 -2.35 -4.88
N ASN A 194 7.12 -3.27 -5.84
CA ASN A 194 5.89 -3.99 -6.17
C ASN A 194 5.76 -5.21 -5.25
N VAL A 195 4.67 -5.28 -4.49
CA VAL A 195 4.41 -6.33 -3.49
C VAL A 195 3.27 -7.29 -3.88
N ALA A 196 2.93 -7.32 -5.17
CA ALA A 196 1.88 -8.18 -5.69
C ALA A 196 2.09 -9.67 -5.36
N LYS A 197 1.00 -10.40 -5.22
CA LYS A 197 0.92 -11.88 -5.07
C LYS A 197 1.56 -12.48 -3.81
N HIS A 198 2.80 -12.15 -3.52
CA HIS A 198 3.59 -12.89 -2.52
C HIS A 198 3.85 -12.09 -1.25
N GLY A 199 3.58 -10.79 -1.28
CA GLY A 199 3.98 -9.89 -0.21
C GLY A 199 5.51 -9.79 -0.06
N LYS A 200 5.93 -8.82 0.75
CA LYS A 200 7.36 -8.59 1.04
C LYS A 200 7.54 -7.99 2.43
N ILE A 201 8.54 -8.46 3.15
CA ILE A 201 8.98 -7.79 4.39
C ILE A 201 10.00 -6.71 4.03
N LEU A 202 9.78 -5.52 4.57
CA LEU A 202 10.56 -4.32 4.31
C LEU A 202 11.06 -3.72 5.63
N ASP A 203 12.31 -3.28 5.63
CA ASP A 203 12.89 -2.43 6.68
C ASP A 203 12.76 -0.96 6.26
N ILE A 204 12.13 -0.13 7.11
CA ILE A 204 11.88 1.29 6.88
C ILE A 204 12.71 2.16 7.81
#